data_ef2049ad40e7faba789590df34542597
#
_entry.id   ef2049ad40e7faba789590df34542597
#
_cell.length_a   1.000
_cell.length_b   1.000
_cell.length_c   1.000
_cell.angle_alpha   90.00
_cell.angle_beta   90.00
_cell.angle_gamma   90.00
#
_symmetry.space_group_name_H-M   'P 1'
#
loop_
_entity.id
_entity.type
_entity.pdbx_description
1 polymer ?
#
loop_
_entity_poly.entity_id
_entity_poly.type
_entity_poly.pdbx_seq_one_letter_code
_entity_poly.pdbx_strand_id
1 'polypeptide(L)'
;MPQVTLLWSLWLRLLQPFAGAFTRPGHRRFVEWVTALALNVEEHTVTQSVIAIERTADWRAMERFVEYGRWDAAAATRNLASLVETAPGRIWHGYHVHAVDDTKVHRSGAHVWGTCTFHEYTARCPNRAATVRAHNWVVLGALLHNPEKPAWFLPVSGRLYFRKSQLPARSGAAGPKEMFRTKCELTVELLREQARVLGGLHLGVVDGGYALRSVVRPLVAPEEGQPRVEFLTRLRHDARLHALPPTERRLGQRGPLPKWGKKLPPPRQGGRWTRWWQEGHAFVYGRRRKVLWKEVVCLWRVSGHEVPVKAVVAKVEGYKKRFTLVSSAVGLTGLQMVELFAARFRQEDGFRDLKQRLGWEECRAWTRNPIERTTQAQWVTMSLLRLLQFRLDEQGCSDWWSPPPWDKTKERPSVLDVERLLRRHRPGIQWLLSEWLGEEEEAA
;
A
#
# COMPACT_ATOMS: atom_id res chain seq x y z
N MET A 1 -17.45 -15.72 -21.14
CA MET A 1 -17.26 -14.23 -21.21
C MET A 1 -18.36 -13.56 -20.40
N PRO A 2 -18.04 -12.60 -19.52
CA PRO A 2 -19.08 -11.84 -18.84
C PRO A 2 -19.90 -11.07 -19.87
N GLN A 3 -21.22 -11.00 -19.64
CA GLN A 3 -22.06 -10.10 -20.43
C GLN A 3 -21.55 -8.67 -20.26
N VAL A 4 -21.54 -7.88 -21.34
CA VAL A 4 -21.04 -6.49 -21.32
C VAL A 4 -21.75 -5.66 -20.26
N THR A 5 -23.06 -5.82 -20.12
CA THR A 5 -23.88 -5.15 -19.09
C THR A 5 -23.43 -5.53 -17.67
N LEU A 6 -23.18 -6.82 -17.41
CA LEU A 6 -22.70 -7.27 -16.09
C LEU A 6 -21.34 -6.64 -15.75
N LEU A 7 -20.37 -6.64 -16.69
CA LEU A 7 -19.06 -6.07 -16.50
C LEU A 7 -19.15 -4.61 -16.05
N TRP A 8 -19.91 -3.80 -16.80
CA TRP A 8 -20.03 -2.36 -16.51
C TRP A 8 -20.90 -2.07 -15.29
N SER A 9 -21.94 -2.86 -15.01
CA SER A 9 -22.71 -2.76 -13.77
C SER A 9 -21.85 -3.06 -12.54
N LEU A 10 -20.95 -4.03 -12.61
CA LEU A 10 -20.01 -4.31 -11.53
C LEU A 10 -19.03 -3.15 -11.34
N TRP A 11 -18.50 -2.58 -12.42
CA TRP A 11 -17.62 -1.42 -12.38
C TRP A 11 -18.29 -0.21 -11.73
N LEU A 12 -19.50 0.15 -12.17
CA LEU A 12 -20.25 1.29 -11.62
C LEU A 12 -20.62 1.06 -10.15
N ARG A 13 -21.01 -0.17 -9.76
CA ARG A 13 -21.28 -0.51 -8.36
C ARG A 13 -20.06 -0.31 -7.45
N LEU A 14 -18.85 -0.55 -7.95
CA LEU A 14 -17.61 -0.26 -7.19
C LEU A 14 -17.36 1.24 -7.03
N LEU A 15 -17.87 2.09 -7.92
CA LEU A 15 -17.73 3.53 -7.87
C LEU A 15 -18.81 4.24 -7.03
N GLN A 16 -19.97 3.61 -6.86
CA GLN A 16 -21.10 4.18 -6.13
C GLN A 16 -20.79 4.60 -4.68
N PRO A 17 -20.02 3.82 -3.87
CA PRO A 17 -19.71 4.21 -2.48
C PRO A 17 -18.97 5.53 -2.35
N PHE A 18 -18.38 6.05 -3.43
CA PHE A 18 -17.66 7.33 -3.39
C PHE A 18 -18.60 8.57 -3.44
N ALA A 19 -19.90 8.39 -3.68
CA ALA A 19 -20.85 9.50 -3.86
C ALA A 19 -20.78 10.53 -2.71
N GLY A 20 -20.68 10.06 -1.45
CA GLY A 20 -20.60 10.93 -0.28
C GLY A 20 -19.33 11.80 -0.17
N ALA A 21 -18.30 11.52 -0.97
CA ALA A 21 -17.07 12.31 -0.99
C ALA A 21 -17.15 13.54 -1.91
N PHE A 22 -18.22 13.68 -2.69
CA PHE A 22 -18.39 14.70 -3.73
C PHE A 22 -19.75 15.36 -3.66
N THR A 23 -19.93 16.44 -4.44
CA THR A 23 -21.26 16.87 -4.85
C THR A 23 -21.80 15.93 -5.94
N ARG A 24 -23.10 15.90 -6.21
CA ARG A 24 -23.68 15.06 -7.27
C ARG A 24 -22.99 15.24 -8.63
N PRO A 25 -22.80 16.47 -9.17
CA PRO A 25 -22.03 16.66 -10.38
C PRO A 25 -20.56 16.26 -10.25
N GLY A 26 -19.97 16.45 -9.05
CA GLY A 26 -18.59 16.04 -8.77
C GLY A 26 -18.43 14.53 -8.77
N HIS A 27 -19.38 13.76 -8.23
CA HIS A 27 -19.37 12.29 -8.28
C HIS A 27 -19.43 11.77 -9.71
N ARG A 28 -20.32 12.37 -10.54
CA ARG A 28 -20.36 12.08 -11.98
C ARG A 28 -18.99 12.24 -12.62
N ARG A 29 -18.32 13.38 -12.40
CA ARG A 29 -16.97 13.64 -12.95
C ARG A 29 -15.92 12.68 -12.39
N PHE A 30 -16.03 12.29 -11.14
CA PHE A 30 -15.15 11.31 -10.53
C PHE A 30 -15.29 9.93 -11.21
N VAL A 31 -16.53 9.45 -11.41
CA VAL A 31 -16.83 8.19 -12.10
C VAL A 31 -16.29 8.21 -13.53
N GLU A 32 -16.56 9.28 -14.28
CA GLU A 32 -16.04 9.50 -15.63
C GLU A 32 -14.50 9.44 -15.62
N TRP A 33 -13.84 10.12 -14.70
CA TRP A 33 -12.38 10.20 -14.67
C TRP A 33 -11.70 8.90 -14.28
N VAL A 34 -12.17 8.22 -13.22
CA VAL A 34 -11.63 6.91 -12.81
C VAL A 34 -11.82 5.87 -13.93
N THR A 35 -12.98 5.91 -14.61
CA THR A 35 -13.24 5.04 -15.77
C THR A 35 -12.30 5.40 -16.94
N ALA A 36 -12.10 6.67 -17.18
CA ALA A 36 -11.19 7.16 -18.22
C ALA A 36 -9.75 6.70 -17.95
N LEU A 37 -9.27 6.79 -16.71
CA LEU A 37 -7.93 6.30 -16.32
C LEU A 37 -7.78 4.80 -16.61
N ALA A 38 -8.82 3.99 -16.36
CA ALA A 38 -8.80 2.55 -16.62
C ALA A 38 -8.82 2.21 -18.13
N LEU A 39 -9.44 3.07 -18.96
CA LEU A 39 -9.57 2.86 -20.40
C LEU A 39 -8.44 3.47 -21.21
N ASN A 40 -7.76 4.49 -20.68
CA ASN A 40 -6.73 5.23 -21.40
C ASN A 40 -5.54 4.34 -21.76
N VAL A 41 -5.00 4.54 -22.95
CA VAL A 41 -3.79 3.89 -23.49
C VAL A 41 -2.68 4.88 -23.80
N GLU A 42 -3.01 6.17 -23.81
CA GLU A 42 -2.12 7.28 -24.05
C GLU A 42 -1.55 7.83 -22.73
N GLU A 43 -0.93 9.01 -22.74
CA GLU A 43 -0.52 9.68 -21.51
C GLU A 43 -1.72 9.92 -20.58
N HIS A 44 -1.59 9.58 -19.31
CA HIS A 44 -2.67 9.70 -18.31
C HIS A 44 -2.78 11.12 -17.75
N THR A 45 -2.79 12.11 -18.63
CA THR A 45 -3.19 13.48 -18.29
C THR A 45 -4.71 13.57 -18.20
N VAL A 46 -5.23 14.61 -17.56
CA VAL A 46 -6.68 14.83 -17.44
C VAL A 46 -7.34 14.90 -18.82
N THR A 47 -6.73 15.66 -19.74
CA THR A 47 -7.26 15.85 -21.09
C THR A 47 -7.24 14.57 -21.93
N GLN A 48 -6.17 13.81 -21.92
CA GLN A 48 -6.10 12.54 -22.64
C GLN A 48 -7.07 11.48 -22.05
N SER A 49 -7.25 11.49 -20.73
CA SER A 49 -8.24 10.62 -20.09
C SER A 49 -9.67 10.92 -20.57
N VAL A 50 -10.02 12.18 -20.78
CA VAL A 50 -11.36 12.58 -21.29
C VAL A 50 -11.58 12.04 -22.72
N ILE A 51 -10.54 12.00 -23.56
CA ILE A 51 -10.61 11.41 -24.90
C ILE A 51 -10.93 9.91 -24.81
N ALA A 52 -10.36 9.20 -23.85
CA ALA A 52 -10.56 7.76 -23.69
C ALA A 52 -12.03 7.38 -23.47
N ILE A 53 -12.88 8.28 -22.96
CA ILE A 53 -14.32 8.07 -22.75
C ILE A 53 -15.20 8.91 -23.71
N GLU A 54 -14.60 9.52 -24.75
CA GLU A 54 -15.29 10.33 -25.78
C GLU A 54 -16.06 11.55 -25.23
N ARG A 55 -15.58 12.13 -24.12
CA ARG A 55 -16.15 13.33 -23.48
C ARG A 55 -15.36 14.60 -23.79
N THR A 56 -14.84 14.71 -24.99
CA THR A 56 -13.94 15.81 -25.42
C THR A 56 -14.57 17.21 -25.29
N ALA A 57 -15.88 17.33 -25.48
CA ALA A 57 -16.58 18.60 -25.27
C ALA A 57 -16.50 19.11 -23.82
N ASP A 58 -16.36 18.21 -22.86
CA ASP A 58 -16.38 18.48 -21.42
C ASP A 58 -14.98 18.62 -20.78
N TRP A 59 -13.91 18.64 -21.57
CA TRP A 59 -12.55 18.63 -21.01
C TRP A 59 -12.27 19.75 -20.00
N ARG A 60 -12.78 20.97 -20.25
CA ARG A 60 -12.64 22.09 -19.32
C ARG A 60 -13.39 21.87 -18.01
N ALA A 61 -14.56 21.23 -18.06
CA ALA A 61 -15.32 20.91 -16.87
C ALA A 61 -14.58 19.85 -16.01
N MET A 62 -13.89 18.88 -16.65
CA MET A 62 -13.06 17.91 -15.96
C MET A 62 -11.85 18.58 -15.31
N GLU A 63 -11.11 19.43 -16.00
CA GLU A 63 -9.99 20.18 -15.41
C GLU A 63 -10.43 21.06 -14.23
N ARG A 64 -11.57 21.77 -14.36
CA ARG A 64 -12.15 22.54 -13.26
C ARG A 64 -12.54 21.68 -12.08
N PHE A 65 -13.09 20.49 -12.31
CA PHE A 65 -13.40 19.55 -11.25
C PHE A 65 -12.13 19.09 -10.53
N VAL A 66 -11.08 18.74 -11.26
CA VAL A 66 -9.81 18.31 -10.70
C VAL A 66 -9.12 19.42 -9.90
N GLU A 67 -9.18 20.67 -10.34
CA GLU A 67 -8.56 21.82 -9.66
C GLU A 67 -9.44 22.36 -8.52
N TYR A 68 -10.72 22.61 -8.76
CA TYR A 68 -11.59 23.38 -7.87
C TYR A 68 -12.80 22.62 -7.32
N GLY A 69 -13.12 21.46 -7.87
CA GLY A 69 -14.28 20.69 -7.43
C GLY A 69 -14.27 20.37 -5.93
N ARG A 70 -15.45 20.24 -5.33
CA ARG A 70 -15.54 19.74 -3.95
C ARG A 70 -15.10 18.28 -3.93
N TRP A 71 -14.07 17.99 -3.12
CA TRP A 71 -13.46 16.68 -3.02
C TRP A 71 -13.06 16.42 -1.56
N ASP A 72 -13.79 15.55 -0.86
CA ASP A 72 -13.38 15.06 0.45
C ASP A 72 -12.44 13.84 0.28
N ALA A 73 -11.13 14.13 0.24
CA ALA A 73 -10.11 13.11 0.08
C ALA A 73 -10.11 12.08 1.22
N ALA A 74 -10.50 12.50 2.44
CA ALA A 74 -10.57 11.59 3.59
C ALA A 74 -11.74 10.62 3.45
N ALA A 75 -12.92 11.11 3.03
CA ALA A 75 -14.08 10.27 2.73
C ALA A 75 -13.79 9.30 1.59
N ALA A 76 -13.18 9.77 0.50
CA ALA A 76 -12.79 8.91 -0.61
C ALA A 76 -11.82 7.80 -0.16
N THR A 77 -10.85 8.12 0.71
CA THR A 77 -9.92 7.13 1.27
C THR A 77 -10.65 6.11 2.16
N ARG A 78 -11.58 6.56 3.04
CA ARG A 78 -12.38 5.65 3.88
C ARG A 78 -13.24 4.71 3.03
N ASN A 79 -13.88 5.23 1.98
CA ASN A 79 -14.70 4.43 1.08
C ASN A 79 -13.85 3.38 0.34
N LEU A 80 -12.66 3.76 -0.14
CA LEU A 80 -11.73 2.80 -0.73
C LEU A 80 -11.29 1.73 0.27
N ALA A 81 -10.93 2.12 1.50
CA ALA A 81 -10.56 1.17 2.55
C ALA A 81 -11.69 0.16 2.81
N SER A 82 -12.95 0.64 2.96
CA SER A 82 -14.12 -0.21 3.18
C SER A 82 -14.38 -1.16 1.99
N LEU A 83 -14.21 -0.70 0.76
CA LEU A 83 -14.30 -1.57 -0.42
C LEU A 83 -13.23 -2.64 -0.44
N VAL A 84 -11.99 -2.29 -0.11
CA VAL A 84 -10.86 -3.24 -0.05
C VAL A 84 -11.08 -4.31 1.02
N GLU A 85 -11.80 -3.97 2.12
CA GLU A 85 -12.15 -4.96 3.15
C GLU A 85 -13.10 -6.05 2.65
N THR A 86 -13.85 -5.80 1.59
CA THR A 86 -14.72 -6.82 0.97
C THR A 86 -13.96 -7.79 0.06
N ALA A 87 -12.66 -7.60 -0.14
CA ALA A 87 -11.86 -8.45 -1.01
C ALA A 87 -11.53 -9.81 -0.36
N PRO A 88 -11.48 -10.90 -1.13
CA PRO A 88 -11.07 -12.20 -0.64
C PRO A 88 -9.62 -12.15 -0.10
N GLY A 89 -9.37 -12.90 0.97
CA GLY A 89 -8.04 -12.98 1.58
C GLY A 89 -7.58 -11.72 2.33
N ARG A 90 -8.51 -10.80 2.66
CA ARG A 90 -8.19 -9.56 3.38
C ARG A 90 -7.68 -9.82 4.80
N ILE A 91 -8.26 -10.78 5.49
CA ILE A 91 -7.76 -11.24 6.79
C ILE A 91 -6.72 -12.33 6.55
N TRP A 92 -5.50 -12.07 6.99
CA TRP A 92 -4.38 -12.99 6.86
C TRP A 92 -3.76 -13.29 8.23
N HIS A 93 -3.83 -14.54 8.65
CA HIS A 93 -3.42 -15.00 9.99
C HIS A 93 -4.09 -14.21 11.14
N GLY A 94 -5.34 -13.78 10.94
CA GLY A 94 -6.11 -13.02 11.93
C GLY A 94 -5.88 -11.50 11.91
N TYR A 95 -5.10 -10.99 10.97
CA TYR A 95 -4.77 -9.57 10.86
C TYR A 95 -5.26 -8.95 9.55
N HIS A 96 -5.65 -7.67 9.62
CA HIS A 96 -5.66 -6.78 8.47
C HIS A 96 -4.21 -6.42 8.15
N VAL A 97 -3.64 -7.03 7.10
CA VAL A 97 -2.22 -6.85 6.76
C VAL A 97 -2.06 -5.67 5.81
N HIS A 98 -1.13 -4.78 6.15
CA HIS A 98 -0.79 -3.59 5.37
C HIS A 98 0.70 -3.57 5.04
N ALA A 99 1.05 -3.20 3.80
CA ALA A 99 2.40 -2.83 3.45
C ALA A 99 2.51 -1.30 3.39
N VAL A 100 3.60 -0.75 3.93
CA VAL A 100 3.91 0.68 3.83
C VAL A 100 5.34 0.84 3.34
N ASP A 101 5.51 1.65 2.31
CA ASP A 101 6.83 2.01 1.77
C ASP A 101 6.76 3.36 1.07
N ASP A 102 7.91 3.95 0.78
CA ASP A 102 7.96 5.19 0.02
C ASP A 102 8.44 4.97 -1.42
N THR A 103 7.92 5.80 -2.32
CA THR A 103 8.34 5.79 -3.71
C THR A 103 8.48 7.20 -4.26
N LYS A 104 9.47 7.40 -5.12
CA LYS A 104 9.65 8.65 -5.86
C LYS A 104 8.82 8.59 -7.13
N VAL A 105 8.08 9.64 -7.39
CA VAL A 105 7.34 9.91 -8.63
C VAL A 105 8.01 11.08 -9.31
N HIS A 106 8.70 10.82 -10.40
CA HIS A 106 9.56 11.79 -11.07
C HIS A 106 8.78 12.96 -11.64
N ARG A 107 9.38 14.15 -11.57
CA ARG A 107 8.84 15.40 -12.11
C ARG A 107 9.98 16.25 -12.70
N SER A 108 9.72 16.89 -13.83
CA SER A 108 10.71 17.74 -14.51
C SER A 108 10.61 19.22 -14.14
N GLY A 109 9.42 19.69 -13.75
CA GLY A 109 9.17 21.11 -13.50
C GLY A 109 9.75 21.62 -12.16
N ALA A 110 10.47 22.74 -12.20
CA ALA A 110 11.07 23.35 -11.01
C ALA A 110 10.02 23.93 -10.04
N HIS A 111 8.87 24.37 -10.55
CA HIS A 111 7.80 25.02 -9.79
C HIS A 111 6.60 24.12 -9.48
N VAL A 112 6.71 22.83 -9.77
CA VAL A 112 5.65 21.87 -9.44
C VAL A 112 5.53 21.75 -7.94
N TRP A 113 4.31 22.01 -7.42
CA TRP A 113 4.04 21.95 -6.00
C TRP A 113 4.42 20.59 -5.39
N GLY A 114 5.02 20.62 -4.21
CA GLY A 114 5.35 19.42 -3.44
C GLY A 114 6.56 18.63 -3.93
N THR A 115 7.23 19.07 -5.01
CA THR A 115 8.46 18.41 -5.46
C THR A 115 9.64 18.80 -4.59
N CYS A 116 10.49 17.81 -4.31
CA CYS A 116 11.78 18.00 -3.65
C CYS A 116 12.89 17.34 -4.46
N THR A 117 14.13 17.76 -4.21
CA THR A 117 15.32 17.11 -4.79
C THR A 117 15.74 15.96 -3.89
N PHE A 118 15.83 14.76 -4.44
CA PHE A 118 16.24 13.55 -3.75
C PHE A 118 17.48 12.94 -4.37
N HIS A 119 18.24 12.21 -3.57
CA HIS A 119 19.34 11.39 -4.08
C HIS A 119 18.79 10.21 -4.90
N GLU A 120 19.40 9.96 -6.08
CA GLU A 120 19.03 8.85 -6.96
C GLU A 120 20.11 7.79 -6.96
N TYR A 121 19.84 6.66 -6.29
CA TYR A 121 20.83 5.60 -6.09
C TYR A 121 21.10 4.77 -7.35
N THR A 122 20.20 4.79 -8.32
CA THR A 122 20.30 4.01 -9.56
C THR A 122 21.07 4.75 -10.65
N ALA A 123 21.13 6.08 -10.59
CA ALA A 123 21.87 6.88 -11.55
C ALA A 123 23.34 7.03 -11.13
N ARG A 124 24.24 6.85 -12.08
CA ARG A 124 25.69 7.06 -11.88
C ARG A 124 26.10 8.37 -12.53
N CYS A 125 26.54 9.32 -11.72
CA CYS A 125 27.13 10.57 -12.17
C CYS A 125 28.61 10.61 -11.71
N PRO A 126 29.59 10.68 -12.63
CA PRO A 126 31.03 10.57 -12.28
C PRO A 126 31.49 11.61 -11.28
N ASN A 127 31.02 12.86 -11.42
CA ASN A 127 31.58 14.01 -10.72
C ASN A 127 30.63 14.67 -9.69
N ARG A 128 29.44 14.12 -9.46
CA ARG A 128 28.46 14.63 -8.50
C ARG A 128 27.50 13.55 -8.02
N ALA A 129 26.89 13.76 -6.86
CA ALA A 129 25.79 12.91 -6.44
C ALA A 129 24.63 13.01 -7.44
N ALA A 130 24.16 11.86 -7.92
CA ALA A 130 22.99 11.79 -8.77
C ALA A 130 21.76 12.23 -7.98
N THR A 131 21.02 13.20 -8.49
CA THR A 131 19.81 13.73 -7.86
C THR A 131 18.66 13.76 -8.85
N VAL A 132 17.45 13.61 -8.34
CA VAL A 132 16.22 13.69 -9.11
C VAL A 132 15.23 14.60 -8.40
N ARG A 133 14.48 15.38 -9.19
CA ARG A 133 13.31 16.09 -8.68
C ARG A 133 12.10 15.16 -8.75
N ALA A 134 11.41 15.02 -7.64
CA ALA A 134 10.31 14.09 -7.55
C ALA A 134 9.32 14.50 -6.44
N HIS A 135 8.10 13.99 -6.53
CA HIS A 135 7.26 13.75 -5.37
C HIS A 135 7.73 12.47 -4.68
N ASN A 136 7.85 12.49 -3.36
CA ASN A 136 8.11 11.26 -2.60
C ASN A 136 6.86 10.93 -1.77
N TRP A 137 6.16 9.88 -2.17
CA TRP A 137 4.95 9.43 -1.52
C TRP A 137 5.24 8.28 -0.57
N VAL A 138 4.80 8.40 0.67
CA VAL A 138 4.68 7.27 1.61
C VAL A 138 3.29 6.67 1.38
N VAL A 139 3.23 5.44 0.92
CA VAL A 139 1.98 4.78 0.50
C VAL A 139 1.69 3.58 1.35
N LEU A 140 0.46 3.48 1.81
CA LEU A 140 -0.10 2.32 2.47
C LEU A 140 -1.04 1.59 1.51
N GLY A 141 -0.88 0.28 1.42
CA GLY A 141 -1.82 -0.59 0.73
C GLY A 141 -2.10 -1.86 1.50
N ALA A 142 -3.24 -2.47 1.21
CA ALA A 142 -3.63 -3.75 1.74
C ALA A 142 -2.86 -4.88 1.07
N LEU A 143 -2.38 -5.84 1.85
CA LEU A 143 -1.91 -7.13 1.35
C LEU A 143 -3.03 -8.16 1.52
N LEU A 144 -3.41 -8.80 0.43
CA LEU A 144 -4.45 -9.83 0.44
C LEU A 144 -3.81 -11.19 0.27
N HIS A 145 -4.17 -12.11 1.15
CA HIS A 145 -3.73 -13.49 1.06
C HIS A 145 -4.28 -14.17 -0.19
N ASN A 146 -3.44 -14.89 -0.89
CA ASN A 146 -3.83 -15.74 -1.99
C ASN A 146 -3.19 -17.12 -1.75
N PRO A 147 -3.96 -18.13 -1.32
CA PRO A 147 -3.42 -19.44 -1.01
C PRO A 147 -2.67 -20.02 -2.20
N GLU A 148 -1.46 -20.55 -1.95
CA GLU A 148 -0.61 -21.22 -2.96
C GLU A 148 -0.19 -20.31 -4.15
N LYS A 149 -0.40 -18.98 -4.06
CA LYS A 149 -0.10 -18.01 -5.12
C LYS A 149 0.48 -16.71 -4.50
N PRO A 150 1.09 -15.85 -5.33
CA PRO A 150 1.53 -14.54 -4.85
C PRO A 150 0.37 -13.72 -4.29
N ALA A 151 0.58 -13.07 -3.15
CA ALA A 151 -0.36 -12.13 -2.56
C ALA A 151 -0.73 -10.98 -3.53
N TRP A 152 -1.83 -10.29 -3.25
CA TRP A 152 -2.21 -9.07 -3.95
C TRP A 152 -1.83 -7.85 -3.13
N PHE A 153 -1.52 -6.74 -3.81
CA PHE A 153 -1.33 -5.43 -3.20
C PHE A 153 -2.35 -4.46 -3.80
N LEU A 154 -3.14 -3.81 -2.94
CA LEU A 154 -4.12 -2.79 -3.30
C LEU A 154 -3.75 -1.49 -2.58
N PRO A 155 -3.34 -0.43 -3.29
CA PRO A 155 -3.07 0.87 -2.67
C PRO A 155 -4.36 1.45 -2.09
N VAL A 156 -4.28 1.97 -0.87
CA VAL A 156 -5.45 2.54 -0.16
C VAL A 156 -5.27 4.02 0.11
N SER A 157 -4.11 4.40 0.62
CA SER A 157 -3.84 5.77 1.02
C SER A 157 -2.36 6.10 0.98
N GLY A 158 -2.03 7.38 1.04
CA GLY A 158 -0.64 7.81 1.13
C GLY A 158 -0.51 9.27 1.53
N ARG A 159 0.70 9.68 1.80
CA ARG A 159 1.08 11.04 2.19
C ARG A 159 2.29 11.49 1.41
N LEU A 160 2.25 12.73 0.96
CA LEU A 160 3.41 13.35 0.33
C LEU A 160 4.43 13.73 1.40
N TYR A 161 5.68 13.30 1.20
CA TYR A 161 6.81 13.66 2.04
C TYR A 161 7.52 14.89 1.51
N PHE A 162 7.72 15.87 2.37
CA PHE A 162 8.52 17.07 2.10
C PHE A 162 9.87 17.01 2.80
N ARG A 163 10.92 17.41 2.13
CA ARG A 163 12.20 17.69 2.82
C ARG A 163 12.06 18.97 3.64
N LYS A 164 12.56 18.96 4.87
CA LYS A 164 12.46 20.11 5.78
C LYS A 164 12.96 21.44 5.16
N SER A 165 14.03 21.35 4.38
CA SER A 165 14.62 22.51 3.68
C SER A 165 13.83 22.94 2.42
N GLN A 166 12.84 22.18 2.00
CA GLN A 166 12.07 22.40 0.77
C GLN A 166 10.56 22.35 1.04
N LEU A 167 10.15 22.68 2.25
CA LEU A 167 8.73 22.85 2.56
C LEU A 167 8.17 23.98 1.71
N PRO A 168 7.05 23.77 1.01
CA PRO A 168 6.44 24.83 0.22
C PRO A 168 6.05 25.98 1.15
N ALA A 169 6.38 27.22 0.71
CA ALA A 169 5.83 28.41 1.31
C ALA A 169 4.29 28.37 1.18
N ARG A 170 3.58 29.06 2.07
CA ARG A 170 2.11 29.20 1.96
C ARG A 170 1.74 29.65 0.54
N SER A 171 1.12 28.79 -0.20
CA SER A 171 0.53 29.17 -1.49
C SER A 171 -0.85 29.76 -1.22
N GLY A 172 -0.94 31.08 -1.29
CA GLY A 172 -2.20 31.82 -1.16
C GLY A 172 -2.64 32.11 0.30
N ALA A 173 -3.51 33.08 0.45
CA ALA A 173 -3.88 33.71 1.72
C ALA A 173 -4.68 32.85 2.71
N ALA A 174 -5.02 31.60 2.43
CA ALA A 174 -5.97 30.82 3.22
C ALA A 174 -5.63 29.32 3.44
N GLY A 175 -4.51 28.78 2.94
CA GLY A 175 -4.17 27.37 3.11
C GLY A 175 -3.41 27.08 4.41
N PRO A 176 -3.59 25.90 5.06
CA PRO A 176 -2.76 25.51 6.18
C PRO A 176 -1.29 25.39 5.73
N LYS A 177 -0.39 25.87 6.58
CA LYS A 177 1.06 25.72 6.38
C LYS A 177 1.41 24.25 6.44
N GLU A 178 2.12 23.74 5.43
CA GLU A 178 2.64 22.37 5.49
C GLU A 178 3.60 22.22 6.67
N MET A 179 3.38 21.20 7.48
CA MET A 179 4.26 20.87 8.60
C MET A 179 5.25 19.78 8.18
N PHE A 180 6.50 19.92 8.61
CA PHE A 180 7.48 18.88 8.41
C PHE A 180 7.09 17.62 9.20
N ARG A 181 7.03 16.50 8.51
CA ARG A 181 6.88 15.15 9.09
C ARG A 181 7.88 14.21 8.42
N THR A 182 8.52 13.39 9.21
CA THR A 182 9.40 12.34 8.69
C THR A 182 8.59 11.23 8.02
N LYS A 183 9.19 10.45 7.13
CA LYS A 183 8.54 9.27 6.55
C LYS A 183 8.08 8.27 7.63
N CYS A 184 8.80 8.20 8.74
CA CYS A 184 8.45 7.37 9.89
C CYS A 184 7.14 7.83 10.54
N GLU A 185 6.98 9.13 10.77
CA GLU A 185 5.74 9.70 11.32
C GLU A 185 4.56 9.51 10.37
N LEU A 186 4.78 9.72 9.07
CA LEU A 186 3.76 9.47 8.04
C LEU A 186 3.34 7.99 8.00
N THR A 187 4.27 7.06 8.17
CA THR A 187 3.98 5.63 8.24
C THR A 187 3.11 5.28 9.46
N VAL A 188 3.43 5.83 10.63
CA VAL A 188 2.63 5.63 11.85
C VAL A 188 1.23 6.22 11.70
N GLU A 189 1.13 7.42 11.13
CA GLU A 189 -0.15 8.09 10.85
C GLU A 189 -1.05 7.23 9.95
N LEU A 190 -0.53 6.78 8.81
CA LEU A 190 -1.27 5.96 7.84
C LEU A 190 -1.77 4.64 8.45
N LEU A 191 -0.93 3.93 9.20
CA LEU A 191 -1.31 2.68 9.84
C LEU A 191 -2.37 2.88 10.92
N ARG A 192 -2.25 3.93 11.74
CA ARG A 192 -3.25 4.27 12.77
C ARG A 192 -4.58 4.71 12.17
N GLU A 193 -4.56 5.47 11.08
CA GLU A 193 -5.78 5.86 10.38
C GLU A 193 -6.55 4.63 9.89
N GLN A 194 -5.86 3.66 9.27
CA GLN A 194 -6.52 2.43 8.84
C GLN A 194 -7.11 1.65 10.03
N ALA A 195 -6.36 1.55 11.13
CA ALA A 195 -6.84 0.86 12.32
C ALA A 195 -8.06 1.54 12.97
N ARG A 196 -8.17 2.88 12.89
CA ARG A 196 -9.38 3.59 13.35
C ARG A 196 -10.58 3.39 12.43
N VAL A 197 -10.34 3.34 11.11
CA VAL A 197 -11.42 3.21 10.11
C VAL A 197 -12.03 1.81 10.13
N LEU A 198 -11.19 0.79 10.25
CA LEU A 198 -11.61 -0.59 10.04
C LEU A 198 -11.84 -1.38 11.33
N GLY A 199 -11.23 -0.97 12.44
CA GLY A 199 -11.23 -1.77 13.67
C GLY A 199 -10.46 -3.10 13.53
N GLY A 200 -10.52 -3.96 14.54
CA GLY A 200 -9.87 -5.27 14.52
C GLY A 200 -8.34 -5.25 14.75
N LEU A 201 -7.66 -6.34 14.40
CA LEU A 201 -6.21 -6.48 14.57
C LEU A 201 -5.48 -6.10 13.28
N HIS A 202 -4.56 -5.17 13.39
CA HIS A 202 -3.78 -4.67 12.25
C HIS A 202 -2.32 -5.05 12.35
N LEU A 203 -1.71 -5.39 11.21
CA LEU A 203 -0.29 -5.69 11.07
C LEU A 203 0.33 -4.85 9.96
N GLY A 204 1.24 -3.95 10.31
CA GLY A 204 2.06 -3.21 9.35
C GLY A 204 3.32 -4.00 8.98
N VAL A 205 3.47 -4.36 7.71
CA VAL A 205 4.68 -5.00 7.17
C VAL A 205 5.51 -3.93 6.48
N VAL A 206 6.66 -3.60 7.06
CA VAL A 206 7.49 -2.47 6.62
C VAL A 206 8.93 -2.91 6.33
N ASP A 207 9.65 -2.14 5.52
CA ASP A 207 11.06 -2.42 5.24
C ASP A 207 11.95 -2.17 6.47
N GLY A 208 13.17 -2.71 6.44
CA GLY A 208 14.16 -2.55 7.51
C GLY A 208 14.55 -1.09 7.81
N GLY A 209 14.36 -0.18 6.86
CA GLY A 209 14.53 1.25 7.05
C GLY A 209 13.56 1.86 8.08
N TYR A 210 12.40 1.25 8.27
CA TYR A 210 11.38 1.63 9.25
C TYR A 210 11.51 0.90 10.59
N ALA A 211 12.52 0.04 10.77
CA ALA A 211 12.82 -0.66 12.03
C ALA A 211 13.39 0.28 13.11
N LEU A 212 12.76 1.41 13.31
CA LEU A 212 13.18 2.51 14.18
C LEU A 212 12.21 2.69 15.37
N ARG A 213 12.74 3.20 16.48
CA ARG A 213 11.93 3.48 17.68
C ARG A 213 10.77 4.44 17.38
N SER A 214 10.99 5.42 16.50
CA SER A 214 9.98 6.39 16.06
C SER A 214 8.81 5.79 15.28
N VAL A 215 8.96 4.58 14.74
CA VAL A 215 7.88 3.83 14.08
C VAL A 215 7.31 2.77 15.02
N VAL A 216 8.18 1.90 15.53
CA VAL A 216 7.77 0.71 16.26
C VAL A 216 7.05 1.06 17.55
N ARG A 217 7.64 1.90 18.40
CA ARG A 217 7.07 2.20 19.72
C ARG A 217 5.70 2.87 19.66
N PRO A 218 5.46 3.90 18.86
CA PRO A 218 4.11 4.45 18.71
C PRO A 218 3.07 3.43 18.28
N LEU A 219 3.40 2.49 17.43
CA LEU A 219 2.45 1.48 16.95
C LEU A 219 2.07 0.46 18.03
N VAL A 220 3.05 -0.07 18.78
CA VAL A 220 2.84 -1.22 19.69
C VAL A 220 2.60 -0.83 21.15
N ALA A 221 2.99 0.37 21.55
CA ALA A 221 2.72 0.96 22.85
C ALA A 221 2.17 2.38 22.62
N PRO A 222 0.96 2.50 22.05
CA PRO A 222 0.36 3.78 21.73
C PRO A 222 -0.01 4.56 23.00
N GLU A 223 -0.14 5.87 22.85
CA GLU A 223 -0.76 6.71 23.85
C GLU A 223 -2.25 6.35 24.03
N GLU A 224 -2.84 6.76 25.14
CA GLU A 224 -4.24 6.50 25.43
C GLU A 224 -5.16 7.02 24.30
N GLY A 225 -6.17 6.24 23.93
CA GLY A 225 -7.08 6.55 22.82
C GLY A 225 -6.53 6.32 21.40
N GLN A 226 -5.27 5.92 21.26
CA GLN A 226 -4.69 5.59 19.96
C GLN A 226 -4.76 4.08 19.70
N PRO A 227 -5.07 3.64 18.47
CA PRO A 227 -5.11 2.22 18.15
C PRO A 227 -3.71 1.59 18.21
N ARG A 228 -3.66 0.38 18.74
CA ARG A 228 -2.46 -0.46 18.64
C ARG A 228 -2.42 -1.12 17.26
N VAL A 229 -1.24 -1.11 16.66
CA VAL A 229 -0.96 -1.80 15.40
C VAL A 229 0.28 -2.66 15.60
N GLU A 230 0.18 -3.95 15.28
CA GLU A 230 1.34 -4.82 15.28
C GLU A 230 2.24 -4.51 14.08
N PHE A 231 3.53 -4.81 14.21
CA PHE A 231 4.48 -4.62 13.11
C PHE A 231 5.22 -5.92 12.77
N LEU A 232 5.66 -6.00 11.52
CA LEU A 232 6.62 -6.99 11.03
C LEU A 232 7.65 -6.27 10.17
N THR A 233 8.92 -6.45 10.49
CA THR A 233 10.00 -5.79 9.73
C THR A 233 11.27 -6.63 9.71
N ARG A 234 12.23 -6.20 8.87
CA ARG A 234 13.57 -6.79 8.83
C ARG A 234 14.38 -6.35 10.05
N LEU A 235 14.96 -7.31 10.74
CA LEU A 235 15.83 -7.08 11.88
C LEU A 235 17.28 -6.93 11.42
N ARG A 236 18.01 -5.97 11.94
CA ARG A 236 19.45 -5.84 11.70
C ARG A 236 20.19 -7.06 12.25
N HIS A 237 21.20 -7.51 11.53
CA HIS A 237 21.99 -8.69 11.89
C HIS A 237 22.76 -8.54 13.23
N ASP A 238 22.97 -7.31 13.69
CA ASP A 238 23.66 -6.93 14.93
C ASP A 238 22.70 -6.43 16.04
N ALA A 239 21.38 -6.56 15.83
CA ALA A 239 20.37 -6.06 16.78
C ALA A 239 20.58 -6.64 18.19
N ARG A 240 20.38 -5.79 19.20
CA ARG A 240 20.50 -6.16 20.61
C ARG A 240 19.16 -6.69 21.11
N LEU A 241 19.11 -7.99 21.33
CA LEU A 241 17.97 -8.71 21.88
C LEU A 241 18.27 -9.18 23.30
N HIS A 242 17.23 -9.27 24.11
CA HIS A 242 17.29 -9.76 25.49
C HIS A 242 16.20 -10.80 25.70
N ALA A 243 16.50 -11.83 26.50
CA ALA A 243 15.47 -12.72 26.99
C ALA A 243 14.41 -11.93 27.79
N LEU A 244 13.25 -12.52 27.99
CA LEU A 244 12.25 -11.96 28.91
C LEU A 244 12.86 -11.84 30.31
N PRO A 245 12.49 -10.82 31.09
CA PRO A 245 12.98 -10.68 32.46
C PRO A 245 12.43 -11.80 33.34
N PRO A 246 13.11 -12.15 34.44
CA PRO A 246 12.57 -13.10 35.40
C PRO A 246 11.31 -12.50 36.05
N THR A 247 10.30 -13.34 36.26
CA THR A 247 9.04 -12.96 36.92
C THR A 247 9.18 -13.02 38.45
N GLU A 248 10.14 -13.80 38.95
CA GLU A 248 10.37 -14.01 40.37
C GLU A 248 11.78 -13.57 40.77
N ARG A 249 11.92 -13.17 42.04
CA ARG A 249 13.21 -12.86 42.63
C ARG A 249 13.96 -14.12 42.97
N ARG A 250 15.26 -14.12 42.75
CA ARG A 250 16.13 -15.17 43.30
C ARG A 250 16.27 -15.00 44.82
N LEU A 251 16.43 -16.09 45.51
CA LEU A 251 16.70 -16.07 46.96
C LEU A 251 17.90 -15.15 47.23
N GLY A 252 17.75 -14.20 48.15
CA GLY A 252 18.80 -13.21 48.49
C GLY A 252 18.93 -12.01 47.53
N GLN A 253 18.18 -11.95 46.47
CA GLN A 253 18.20 -10.81 45.56
C GLN A 253 17.58 -9.54 46.17
N ARG A 254 18.35 -8.46 46.28
CA ARG A 254 17.91 -7.13 46.71
C ARG A 254 17.58 -6.22 45.50
N GLY A 255 16.71 -5.24 45.71
CA GLY A 255 16.36 -4.25 44.69
C GLY A 255 15.21 -4.68 43.77
N PRO A 256 14.78 -3.84 42.79
CA PRO A 256 13.71 -4.14 41.86
C PRO A 256 14.13 -5.24 40.87
N LEU A 257 13.13 -5.96 40.35
CA LEU A 257 13.36 -6.91 39.25
C LEU A 257 13.94 -6.22 38.03
N PRO A 258 14.91 -6.84 37.33
CA PRO A 258 15.49 -6.27 36.13
C PRO A 258 14.44 -6.16 35.01
N LYS A 259 14.36 -4.99 34.35
CA LYS A 259 13.47 -4.77 33.20
C LYS A 259 13.88 -5.56 31.95
N TRP A 260 15.11 -6.06 31.88
CA TRP A 260 15.69 -6.79 30.78
C TRP A 260 16.28 -8.12 31.25
N GLY A 261 15.97 -9.20 30.58
CA GLY A 261 16.61 -10.48 30.81
C GLY A 261 18.03 -10.56 30.24
N LYS A 262 18.65 -11.72 30.24
CA LYS A 262 19.98 -11.94 29.68
C LYS A 262 20.05 -11.52 28.22
N LYS A 263 21.19 -10.96 27.82
CA LYS A 263 21.46 -10.63 26.40
C LYS A 263 21.48 -11.93 25.58
N LEU A 264 20.73 -11.95 24.48
CA LEU A 264 20.72 -13.06 23.54
C LEU A 264 21.85 -12.90 22.49
N PRO A 265 22.28 -14.00 21.87
CA PRO A 265 23.12 -13.94 20.68
C PRO A 265 22.49 -13.05 19.62
N PRO A 266 23.27 -12.19 18.91
CA PRO A 266 22.72 -11.31 17.87
C PRO A 266 22.17 -12.13 16.70
N PRO A 267 21.26 -11.56 15.87
CA PRO A 267 20.60 -12.30 14.77
C PRO A 267 21.57 -12.99 13.79
N ARG A 268 22.77 -12.44 13.55
CA ARG A 268 23.82 -13.11 12.77
C ARG A 268 24.22 -14.47 13.34
N GLN A 269 24.06 -14.64 14.66
CA GLN A 269 24.29 -15.88 15.41
C GLN A 269 22.98 -16.55 15.82
N GLY A 270 21.85 -16.18 15.26
CA GLY A 270 20.51 -16.68 15.60
C GLY A 270 20.36 -18.20 15.49
N GLY A 271 21.26 -18.87 14.77
CA GLY A 271 21.37 -20.32 14.81
C GLY A 271 21.62 -20.92 16.20
N ARG A 272 22.01 -20.10 17.21
CA ARG A 272 22.20 -20.50 18.60
C ARG A 272 21.00 -20.26 19.51
N TRP A 273 19.89 -19.68 18.99
CA TRP A 273 18.72 -19.36 19.80
C TRP A 273 17.98 -20.61 20.28
N THR A 274 17.88 -21.63 19.40
CA THR A 274 17.26 -22.92 19.71
C THR A 274 18.14 -24.06 19.21
N ARG A 275 17.94 -25.26 19.71
CA ARG A 275 18.73 -26.45 19.33
C ARG A 275 18.43 -26.84 17.89
N TRP A 276 17.14 -26.93 17.50
CA TRP A 276 16.70 -27.47 16.22
C TRP A 276 16.18 -26.39 15.30
N TRP A 277 16.35 -26.60 14.00
CA TRP A 277 15.67 -25.81 12.97
C TRP A 277 14.29 -26.41 12.76
N GLN A 278 13.28 -25.54 12.70
CA GLN A 278 11.96 -25.87 12.18
C GLN A 278 12.00 -25.84 10.67
N GLU A 279 11.12 -26.62 10.00
CA GLU A 279 11.07 -26.75 8.55
C GLU A 279 9.63 -26.63 8.07
N GLY A 280 9.43 -26.01 6.92
CA GLY A 280 8.14 -25.88 6.25
C GLY A 280 8.29 -25.28 4.86
N HIS A 281 7.16 -25.03 4.21
CA HIS A 281 7.09 -24.41 2.90
C HIS A 281 6.24 -23.15 2.96
N ALA A 282 6.71 -22.06 2.33
CA ALA A 282 6.01 -20.79 2.23
C ALA A 282 6.12 -20.23 0.81
N PHE A 283 5.20 -19.35 0.47
CA PHE A 283 5.25 -18.62 -0.78
C PHE A 283 6.20 -17.42 -0.63
N VAL A 284 7.38 -17.50 -1.24
CA VAL A 284 8.43 -16.48 -1.13
C VAL A 284 8.81 -15.97 -2.51
N TYR A 285 8.58 -14.68 -2.76
CA TYR A 285 8.86 -14.00 -4.03
C TYR A 285 8.36 -14.75 -5.27
N GLY A 286 7.07 -15.13 -5.24
CA GLY A 286 6.37 -15.72 -6.38
C GLY A 286 6.55 -17.23 -6.55
N ARG A 287 7.21 -17.92 -5.63
CA ARG A 287 7.40 -19.38 -5.68
C ARG A 287 7.24 -20.01 -4.32
N ARG A 288 6.67 -21.23 -4.28
CA ARG A 288 6.69 -22.06 -3.08
C ARG A 288 8.11 -22.56 -2.85
N ARG A 289 8.67 -22.30 -1.66
CA ARG A 289 10.05 -22.59 -1.30
C ARG A 289 10.12 -23.27 0.05
N LYS A 290 11.10 -24.14 0.20
CA LYS A 290 11.49 -24.69 1.50
C LYS A 290 12.10 -23.60 2.37
N VAL A 291 11.66 -23.54 3.63
CA VAL A 291 12.12 -22.59 4.63
C VAL A 291 12.54 -23.35 5.87
N LEU A 292 13.76 -23.08 6.33
CA LEU A 292 14.23 -23.51 7.64
C LEU A 292 14.32 -22.28 8.54
N TRP A 293 13.73 -22.33 9.75
CA TRP A 293 13.79 -21.18 10.65
C TRP A 293 14.05 -21.55 12.09
N LYS A 294 14.52 -20.56 12.84
CA LYS A 294 14.57 -20.55 14.31
C LYS A 294 13.93 -19.27 14.78
N GLU A 295 13.21 -19.35 15.88
CA GLU A 295 12.50 -18.23 16.47
C GLU A 295 12.71 -18.15 17.97
N VAL A 296 12.56 -16.95 18.51
CA VAL A 296 12.63 -16.70 19.95
C VAL A 296 11.75 -15.53 20.32
N VAL A 297 10.96 -15.66 21.38
CA VAL A 297 10.27 -14.52 22.01
C VAL A 297 11.27 -13.82 22.92
N CYS A 298 11.41 -12.52 22.75
CA CYS A 298 12.46 -11.75 23.39
C CYS A 298 12.04 -10.28 23.55
N LEU A 299 12.88 -9.49 24.19
CA LEU A 299 12.76 -8.03 24.22
C LEU A 299 13.74 -7.41 23.25
N TRP A 300 13.25 -6.41 22.53
CA TRP A 300 14.04 -5.61 21.62
C TRP A 300 14.09 -4.15 22.08
N ARG A 301 15.26 -3.53 22.12
CA ARG A 301 15.40 -2.15 22.64
C ARG A 301 14.56 -1.12 21.89
N VAL A 302 14.27 -1.37 20.63
CA VAL A 302 13.48 -0.47 19.78
C VAL A 302 12.00 -0.48 20.20
N SER A 303 11.43 -1.66 20.51
CA SER A 303 10.03 -1.75 20.97
C SER A 303 9.82 -1.33 22.43
N GLY A 304 10.87 -1.40 23.24
CA GLY A 304 10.80 -1.15 24.68
C GLY A 304 10.83 -2.47 25.48
N HIS A 305 10.90 -2.35 26.81
CA HIS A 305 10.94 -3.52 27.70
C HIS A 305 9.54 -4.04 28.05
N GLU A 306 8.52 -3.24 27.75
CA GLU A 306 7.11 -3.55 27.99
C GLU A 306 6.48 -4.41 26.88
N VAL A 307 7.13 -4.44 25.70
CA VAL A 307 6.57 -5.08 24.50
C VAL A 307 7.45 -6.25 24.08
N PRO A 308 7.04 -7.48 24.38
CA PRO A 308 7.68 -8.67 23.81
C PRO A 308 7.57 -8.68 22.29
N VAL A 309 8.61 -9.19 21.65
CA VAL A 309 8.66 -9.40 20.20
C VAL A 309 9.12 -10.82 19.90
N LYS A 310 8.71 -11.33 18.75
CA LYS A 310 9.28 -12.57 18.20
C LYS A 310 10.35 -12.21 17.18
N ALA A 311 11.55 -12.70 17.37
CA ALA A 311 12.65 -12.61 16.42
C ALA A 311 12.82 -13.94 15.68
N VAL A 312 13.04 -13.88 14.36
CA VAL A 312 13.18 -15.03 13.48
C VAL A 312 14.47 -14.92 12.67
N VAL A 313 15.16 -16.03 12.54
CA VAL A 313 16.24 -16.22 11.55
C VAL A 313 15.83 -17.36 10.64
N ALA A 314 15.71 -17.10 9.35
CA ALA A 314 15.29 -18.09 8.37
C ALA A 314 16.31 -18.25 7.23
N LYS A 315 16.43 -19.50 6.76
CA LYS A 315 17.09 -19.85 5.51
C LYS A 315 16.01 -20.21 4.50
N VAL A 316 15.99 -19.53 3.39
CA VAL A 316 15.02 -19.77 2.31
C VAL A 316 15.76 -20.38 1.12
N GLU A 317 15.22 -21.46 0.59
CA GLU A 317 15.77 -22.14 -0.58
C GLU A 317 16.00 -21.17 -1.74
N GLY A 318 17.18 -21.28 -2.39
CA GLY A 318 17.59 -20.37 -3.48
C GLY A 318 18.12 -19.00 -3.03
N TYR A 319 18.17 -18.71 -1.71
CA TYR A 319 18.75 -17.45 -1.20
C TYR A 319 19.99 -17.72 -0.34
N LYS A 320 21.10 -17.07 -0.70
CA LYS A 320 22.36 -17.18 0.07
C LYS A 320 22.30 -16.48 1.42
N LYS A 321 21.59 -15.34 1.50
CA LYS A 321 21.47 -14.53 2.72
C LYS A 321 20.31 -15.02 3.57
N ARG A 322 20.51 -15.09 4.88
CA ARG A 322 19.47 -15.39 5.85
C ARG A 322 18.48 -14.22 5.97
N PHE A 323 17.21 -14.53 6.13
CA PHE A 323 16.21 -13.58 6.55
C PHE A 323 16.28 -13.41 8.06
N THR A 324 16.33 -12.19 8.52
CA THR A 324 16.25 -11.85 9.95
C THR A 324 15.08 -10.92 10.12
N LEU A 325 14.05 -11.36 10.83
CA LEU A 325 12.78 -10.68 10.99
C LEU A 325 12.45 -10.48 12.46
N VAL A 326 11.61 -9.47 12.73
CA VAL A 326 11.07 -9.21 14.06
C VAL A 326 9.63 -8.73 13.92
N SER A 327 8.76 -9.21 14.82
CA SER A 327 7.35 -8.82 14.90
C SER A 327 6.92 -8.68 16.35
N SER A 328 6.02 -7.73 16.61
CA SER A 328 5.30 -7.64 17.88
C SER A 328 4.10 -8.61 17.95
N ALA A 329 3.63 -9.11 16.80
CA ALA A 329 2.63 -10.17 16.71
C ALA A 329 3.25 -11.53 17.08
N VAL A 330 3.50 -11.75 18.37
CA VAL A 330 4.21 -12.93 18.88
C VAL A 330 3.49 -14.25 18.63
N GLY A 331 2.18 -14.21 18.32
CA GLY A 331 1.39 -15.39 17.93
C GLY A 331 1.73 -15.93 16.54
N LEU A 332 2.31 -15.13 15.65
CA LEU A 332 2.73 -15.60 14.33
C LEU A 332 3.89 -16.59 14.45
N THR A 333 3.86 -17.66 13.66
CA THR A 333 5.02 -18.57 13.52
C THR A 333 6.11 -17.90 12.67
N GLY A 334 7.35 -18.37 12.80
CA GLY A 334 8.44 -17.86 11.98
C GLY A 334 8.21 -18.08 10.47
N LEU A 335 7.52 -19.15 10.09
CA LEU A 335 7.14 -19.41 8.71
C LEU A 335 6.16 -18.33 8.18
N GLN A 336 5.11 -18.04 8.95
CA GLN A 336 4.12 -16.99 8.64
C GLN A 336 4.79 -15.62 8.53
N MET A 337 5.75 -15.31 9.41
CA MET A 337 6.51 -14.06 9.33
C MET A 337 7.34 -13.96 8.04
N VAL A 338 7.95 -15.06 7.59
CA VAL A 338 8.69 -15.10 6.33
C VAL A 338 7.76 -14.87 5.13
N GLU A 339 6.61 -15.52 5.12
CA GLU A 339 5.61 -15.40 4.07
C GLU A 339 5.08 -13.97 3.97
N LEU A 340 4.62 -13.39 5.07
CA LEU A 340 4.10 -12.02 5.15
C LEU A 340 5.15 -10.99 4.73
N PHE A 341 6.40 -11.15 5.19
CA PHE A 341 7.48 -10.23 4.82
C PHE A 341 7.82 -10.34 3.33
N ALA A 342 7.82 -11.55 2.76
CA ALA A 342 8.02 -11.75 1.34
C ALA A 342 6.88 -11.16 0.50
N ALA A 343 5.64 -11.23 1.00
CA ALA A 343 4.47 -10.66 0.35
C ALA A 343 4.55 -9.12 0.22
N ARG A 344 5.24 -8.42 1.12
CA ARG A 344 5.48 -6.97 1.02
C ARG A 344 6.05 -6.55 -0.33
N PHE A 345 6.84 -7.41 -0.96
CA PHE A 345 7.41 -7.13 -2.29
C PHE A 345 6.35 -6.84 -3.36
N ARG A 346 5.10 -7.28 -3.14
CA ARG A 346 3.99 -6.94 -4.06
C ARG A 346 3.69 -5.45 -4.13
N GLN A 347 4.08 -4.68 -3.11
CA GLN A 347 3.99 -3.22 -3.15
C GLN A 347 4.89 -2.61 -4.22
N GLU A 348 6.08 -3.16 -4.44
CA GLU A 348 7.00 -2.70 -5.49
C GLU A 348 6.41 -2.98 -6.89
N ASP A 349 5.76 -4.15 -7.08
CA ASP A 349 5.00 -4.45 -8.29
C ASP A 349 3.84 -3.46 -8.48
N GLY A 350 3.11 -3.14 -7.40
CA GLY A 350 2.03 -2.15 -7.41
C GLY A 350 2.51 -0.74 -7.80
N PHE A 351 3.65 -0.31 -7.28
CA PHE A 351 4.25 0.97 -7.67
C PHE A 351 4.66 1.01 -9.14
N ARG A 352 5.17 -0.13 -9.65
CA ARG A 352 5.47 -0.26 -11.08
C ARG A 352 4.21 -0.16 -11.92
N ASP A 353 3.13 -0.85 -11.54
CA ASP A 353 1.86 -0.79 -12.28
C ASP A 353 1.25 0.62 -12.25
N LEU A 354 1.25 1.30 -11.10
CA LEU A 354 0.81 2.70 -10.99
C LEU A 354 1.60 3.63 -11.92
N LYS A 355 2.93 3.48 -12.00
CA LYS A 355 3.79 4.32 -12.84
C LYS A 355 3.64 4.01 -14.32
N GLN A 356 3.63 2.73 -14.68
CA GLN A 356 3.72 2.28 -16.08
C GLN A 356 2.36 2.06 -16.73
N ARG A 357 1.27 1.88 -15.94
CA ARG A 357 -0.06 1.57 -16.46
C ARG A 357 -1.07 2.69 -16.24
N LEU A 358 -0.99 3.33 -15.09
CA LEU A 358 -1.91 4.40 -14.71
C LEU A 358 -1.25 5.79 -14.73
N GLY A 359 -0.06 5.91 -15.30
CA GLY A 359 0.62 7.18 -15.56
C GLY A 359 0.91 8.02 -14.33
N TRP A 360 1.31 7.38 -13.20
CA TRP A 360 1.56 8.14 -11.96
C TRP A 360 2.67 9.19 -12.11
N GLU A 361 3.57 9.03 -13.07
CA GLU A 361 4.62 9.99 -13.43
C GLU A 361 4.22 10.99 -14.52
N GLU A 362 3.01 10.86 -15.11
CA GLU A 362 2.57 11.62 -16.29
C GLU A 362 1.71 12.85 -15.96
N CYS A 363 1.31 13.03 -14.68
CA CYS A 363 0.54 14.20 -14.27
C CYS A 363 1.32 15.50 -14.55
N ARG A 364 0.76 16.37 -15.40
CA ARG A 364 1.37 17.64 -15.81
C ARG A 364 0.92 18.84 -14.98
N ALA A 365 0.14 18.63 -13.95
CA ALA A 365 -0.33 19.69 -13.07
C ALA A 365 0.80 20.30 -12.23
N TRP A 366 0.64 21.57 -11.86
CA TRP A 366 1.61 22.36 -11.12
C TRP A 366 1.14 22.70 -9.71
N THR A 367 -0.17 22.69 -9.49
CA THR A 367 -0.83 23.08 -8.25
C THR A 367 -1.13 21.86 -7.37
N ARG A 368 -1.42 22.12 -6.11
CA ARG A 368 -1.62 21.09 -5.08
C ARG A 368 -2.77 20.14 -5.43
N ASN A 369 -3.96 20.70 -5.65
CA ASN A 369 -5.17 19.88 -5.76
C ASN A 369 -5.10 18.85 -6.90
N PRO A 370 -4.76 19.19 -8.14
CA PRO A 370 -4.65 18.20 -9.20
C PRO A 370 -3.59 17.13 -8.92
N ILE A 371 -2.47 17.49 -8.29
CA ILE A 371 -1.40 16.53 -7.98
C ILE A 371 -1.90 15.49 -6.97
N GLU A 372 -2.51 15.93 -5.85
CA GLU A 372 -3.03 15.04 -4.82
C GLU A 372 -4.22 14.22 -5.33
N ARG A 373 -5.16 14.86 -6.05
CA ARG A 373 -6.38 14.23 -6.57
C ARG A 373 -6.09 13.22 -7.67
N THR A 374 -5.17 13.53 -8.60
CA THR A 374 -4.74 12.59 -9.64
C THR A 374 -4.11 11.36 -9.00
N THR A 375 -3.23 11.56 -8.03
CA THR A 375 -2.60 10.45 -7.31
C THR A 375 -3.66 9.58 -6.59
N GLN A 376 -4.63 10.19 -5.91
CA GLN A 376 -5.70 9.45 -5.24
C GLN A 376 -6.60 8.72 -6.25
N ALA A 377 -6.97 9.35 -7.37
CA ALA A 377 -7.75 8.72 -8.44
C ALA A 377 -7.03 7.50 -9.04
N GLN A 378 -5.71 7.58 -9.21
CA GLN A 378 -4.90 6.46 -9.72
C GLN A 378 -4.85 5.29 -8.71
N TRP A 379 -4.74 5.57 -7.40
CA TRP A 379 -4.84 4.51 -6.37
C TRP A 379 -6.22 3.86 -6.35
N VAL A 380 -7.28 4.67 -6.43
CA VAL A 380 -8.66 4.17 -6.55
C VAL A 380 -8.77 3.29 -7.78
N THR A 381 -8.38 3.79 -8.96
CA THR A 381 -8.48 3.03 -10.22
C THR A 381 -7.76 1.68 -10.13
N MET A 382 -6.52 1.64 -9.62
CA MET A 382 -5.77 0.39 -9.48
C MET A 382 -6.46 -0.61 -8.57
N SER A 383 -6.98 -0.14 -7.43
CA SER A 383 -7.64 -1.02 -6.47
C SER A 383 -8.99 -1.49 -7.00
N LEU A 384 -9.76 -0.62 -7.67
CA LEU A 384 -11.04 -0.99 -8.29
C LEU A 384 -10.87 -1.99 -9.46
N LEU A 385 -9.83 -1.86 -10.28
CA LEU A 385 -9.52 -2.85 -11.32
C LEU A 385 -9.31 -4.24 -10.70
N ARG A 386 -8.63 -4.31 -9.57
CA ARG A 386 -8.42 -5.58 -8.87
C ARG A 386 -9.71 -6.09 -8.22
N LEU A 387 -10.49 -5.21 -7.60
CA LEU A 387 -11.78 -5.56 -7.02
C LEU A 387 -12.78 -6.04 -8.10
N LEU A 388 -12.78 -5.40 -9.27
CA LEU A 388 -13.57 -5.86 -10.41
C LEU A 388 -13.24 -7.31 -10.81
N GLN A 389 -11.94 -7.64 -10.87
CA GLN A 389 -11.52 -9.02 -11.10
C GLN A 389 -12.16 -9.98 -10.07
N PHE A 390 -12.07 -9.65 -8.77
CA PHE A 390 -12.64 -10.51 -7.73
C PHE A 390 -14.16 -10.64 -7.87
N ARG A 391 -14.86 -9.56 -8.21
CA ARG A 391 -16.30 -9.59 -8.46
C ARG A 391 -16.68 -10.47 -9.65
N LEU A 392 -15.88 -10.45 -10.73
CA LEU A 392 -16.08 -11.33 -11.87
C LEU A 392 -15.87 -12.81 -11.48
N ASP A 393 -14.84 -13.09 -10.70
CA ASP A 393 -14.55 -14.45 -10.21
C ASP A 393 -15.69 -14.94 -9.30
N GLU A 394 -16.24 -14.09 -8.40
CA GLU A 394 -17.41 -14.39 -7.54
C GLU A 394 -18.69 -14.67 -8.35
N GLN A 395 -18.85 -14.08 -9.53
CA GLN A 395 -19.98 -14.33 -10.44
C GLN A 395 -19.76 -15.56 -11.36
N GLY A 396 -18.70 -16.33 -11.12
CA GLY A 396 -18.35 -17.49 -11.94
C GLY A 396 -17.86 -17.13 -13.34
N CYS A 397 -17.52 -15.85 -13.58
CA CYS A 397 -17.02 -15.38 -14.86
C CYS A 397 -15.47 -15.43 -14.91
N SER A 398 -14.86 -16.56 -14.63
CA SER A 398 -13.40 -16.72 -14.65
C SER A 398 -12.81 -16.96 -16.04
N ASP A 399 -13.63 -17.29 -17.03
CA ASP A 399 -13.27 -17.62 -18.42
C ASP A 399 -12.90 -16.38 -19.29
N TRP A 400 -12.97 -15.17 -18.72
CA TRP A 400 -12.65 -13.93 -19.43
C TRP A 400 -11.14 -13.76 -19.70
N TRP A 401 -10.32 -14.53 -18.99
CA TRP A 401 -8.87 -14.46 -19.08
C TRP A 401 -8.26 -15.86 -19.24
N SER A 402 -7.20 -15.95 -20.03
CA SER A 402 -6.33 -17.11 -20.12
C SER A 402 -4.86 -16.66 -20.26
N PRO A 403 -3.89 -17.48 -19.84
CA PRO A 403 -2.49 -17.19 -20.03
C PRO A 403 -2.16 -16.93 -21.50
N PRO A 404 -1.33 -15.91 -21.81
CA PRO A 404 -0.96 -15.66 -23.19
C PRO A 404 -0.03 -16.79 -23.72
N PRO A 405 -0.01 -17.05 -25.05
CA PRO A 405 0.76 -18.16 -25.64
C PRO A 405 2.27 -18.12 -25.33
N TRP A 406 2.82 -16.91 -25.12
CA TRP A 406 4.23 -16.68 -24.81
C TRP A 406 4.58 -16.79 -23.32
N ASP A 407 3.58 -16.85 -22.43
CA ASP A 407 3.77 -17.01 -20.98
C ASP A 407 2.68 -17.92 -20.42
N LYS A 408 2.77 -19.21 -20.71
CA LYS A 408 1.84 -20.23 -20.21
C LYS A 408 1.94 -20.46 -18.70
N THR A 409 3.01 -19.94 -18.07
CA THR A 409 3.23 -20.03 -16.63
C THR A 409 2.52 -18.94 -15.84
N LYS A 410 1.92 -17.96 -16.52
CA LYS A 410 1.15 -16.89 -15.89
C LYS A 410 -0.14 -17.47 -15.28
N GLU A 411 -0.21 -17.49 -13.96
CA GLU A 411 -1.28 -18.16 -13.21
C GLU A 411 -2.50 -17.28 -12.91
N ARG A 412 -2.40 -15.97 -13.20
CA ARG A 412 -3.45 -14.99 -12.87
C ARG A 412 -3.38 -13.74 -13.74
N PRO A 413 -4.53 -13.04 -13.94
CA PRO A 413 -4.54 -11.79 -14.68
C PRO A 413 -3.76 -10.69 -13.94
N SER A 414 -3.07 -9.85 -14.71
CA SER A 414 -2.48 -8.58 -14.25
C SER A 414 -3.51 -7.45 -14.29
N VAL A 415 -3.17 -6.28 -13.74
CA VAL A 415 -3.98 -5.06 -13.89
C VAL A 415 -4.20 -4.76 -15.38
N LEU A 416 -3.17 -4.89 -16.21
CA LEU A 416 -3.27 -4.69 -17.67
C LEU A 416 -4.30 -5.62 -18.34
N ASP A 417 -4.47 -6.86 -17.86
CA ASP A 417 -5.44 -7.77 -18.45
C ASP A 417 -6.88 -7.33 -18.12
N VAL A 418 -7.11 -6.79 -16.93
CA VAL A 418 -8.41 -6.20 -16.55
C VAL A 418 -8.68 -4.93 -17.37
N GLU A 419 -7.70 -4.05 -17.53
CA GLU A 419 -7.82 -2.87 -18.42
C GLU A 419 -8.15 -3.29 -19.86
N ARG A 420 -7.49 -4.33 -20.39
CA ARG A 420 -7.78 -4.85 -21.73
C ARG A 420 -9.19 -5.41 -21.84
N LEU A 421 -9.70 -6.03 -20.78
CA LEU A 421 -11.09 -6.49 -20.73
C LEU A 421 -12.05 -5.29 -20.86
N LEU A 422 -11.88 -4.26 -20.04
CA LEU A 422 -12.69 -3.03 -20.11
C LEU A 422 -12.61 -2.35 -21.47
N ARG A 423 -11.41 -2.20 -22.04
CA ARG A 423 -11.19 -1.58 -23.38
C ARG A 423 -11.88 -2.36 -24.49
N ARG A 424 -11.86 -3.69 -24.45
CA ARG A 424 -12.54 -4.56 -25.43
C ARG A 424 -14.04 -4.34 -25.42
N HIS A 425 -14.62 -3.97 -24.28
CA HIS A 425 -16.04 -3.72 -24.09
C HIS A 425 -16.39 -2.23 -23.92
N ARG A 426 -15.50 -1.33 -24.33
CA ARG A 426 -15.69 0.11 -24.25
C ARG A 426 -17.03 0.63 -24.81
N PRO A 427 -17.56 0.17 -25.94
CA PRO A 427 -18.85 0.65 -26.45
C PRO A 427 -20.01 0.48 -25.46
N GLY A 428 -19.95 -0.56 -24.60
CA GLY A 428 -20.97 -0.80 -23.60
C GLY A 428 -21.01 0.21 -22.46
N ILE A 429 -19.87 0.88 -22.14
CA ILE A 429 -19.85 1.91 -21.08
C ILE A 429 -20.57 3.18 -21.50
N GLN A 430 -20.52 3.54 -22.76
CA GLN A 430 -21.15 4.77 -23.26
C GLN A 430 -22.67 4.74 -23.09
N TRP A 431 -23.27 3.60 -23.45
CA TRP A 431 -24.69 3.39 -23.22
C TRP A 431 -25.06 3.42 -21.73
N LEU A 432 -24.32 2.71 -20.89
CA LEU A 432 -24.56 2.66 -19.46
C LEU A 432 -24.32 4.01 -18.75
N LEU A 433 -23.33 4.79 -19.18
CA LEU A 433 -23.14 6.14 -18.66
C LEU A 433 -24.30 7.05 -19.04
N SER A 434 -24.85 6.95 -20.26
CA SER A 434 -26.00 7.75 -20.68
C SER A 434 -27.28 7.39 -19.91
N GLU A 435 -27.56 6.10 -19.67
CA GLU A 435 -28.68 5.68 -18.81
C GLU A 435 -28.50 6.13 -17.36
N TRP A 436 -27.36 5.81 -16.76
CA TRP A 436 -27.08 6.17 -15.36
C TRP A 436 -27.11 7.68 -15.11
N LEU A 437 -26.71 8.47 -16.11
CA LEU A 437 -26.73 9.93 -16.09
C LEU A 437 -28.14 10.49 -16.39
N GLY A 438 -28.92 9.80 -17.20
CA GLY A 438 -30.32 10.12 -17.51
C GLY A 438 -31.23 9.90 -16.31
N GLU A 439 -31.12 8.77 -15.62
CA GLU A 439 -31.86 8.47 -14.40
C GLU A 439 -31.58 9.47 -13.27
N GLU A 440 -30.37 10.04 -13.21
CA GLU A 440 -30.02 11.10 -12.25
C GLU A 440 -30.60 12.48 -12.62
N GLU A 441 -30.84 12.76 -13.90
CA GLU A 441 -31.47 13.99 -14.38
C GLU A 441 -33.00 13.98 -14.20
N GLU A 442 -33.66 12.83 -14.36
CA GLU A 442 -35.09 12.64 -14.13
C GLU A 442 -35.48 12.62 -12.63
N ALA A 443 -34.54 12.24 -11.76
CA ALA A 443 -34.72 12.19 -10.30
C ALA A 443 -34.41 13.50 -9.58
N ALA A 444 -34.05 14.56 -10.30
CA ALA A 444 -33.70 15.90 -9.81
C ALA A 444 -34.79 16.92 -10.06
#